data_5a23773af0a88f44391a30a5f5641fc7
#
_entry.id   5a23773af0a88f44391a30a5f5641fc7
#
_cell.length_a   1.000
_cell.length_b   1.000
_cell.length_c   1.000
_cell.angle_alpha   90.00
_cell.angle_beta   90.00
_cell.angle_gamma   90.00
#
_symmetry.space_group_name_H-M   'P 1'
#
loop_
_entity.id
_entity.type
_entity.pdbx_description
1 polymer ?
#
loop_
_entity_poly.entity_id
_entity_poly.type
_entity_poly.pdbx_seq_one_letter_code
_entity_poly.pdbx_strand_id
1 'polypeptide(L)'
;MPPPAGHPFAGAGPYSLPCRAAPPAACNGDMNTEPQTRQPPRLGRYEIDASRSRVTFRTRHMFGLGPVRGTFAIRSGSVDIAEPLADSAIHAEIDTASFSTGTPQRDRSVRSARLLDADRYPVMSFRDGQAGADGRTVRGTLTVREVGRPVSLSIGQVTGDERSFTASGTVRVDRTEFGVTAMRGLAGRYLDLTLEVRCVRR
;
A
#
# COMPACT_ATOMS: atom_id res chain seq x y z
N MET A 1 -37.60 -62.35 7.94
CA MET A 1 -36.94 -63.65 7.73
C MET A 1 -35.47 -63.42 7.48
N PRO A 2 -34.61 -63.83 8.37
CA PRO A 2 -33.17 -63.61 8.30
C PRO A 2 -32.40 -64.75 7.60
N PRO A 3 -31.06 -64.78 7.67
CA PRO A 3 -30.09 -64.96 6.59
C PRO A 3 -29.64 -66.43 6.39
N PRO A 4 -28.56 -66.63 5.67
CA PRO A 4 -27.42 -67.19 6.42
C PRO A 4 -26.02 -66.71 5.97
N ALA A 5 -25.15 -66.93 6.96
CA ALA A 5 -23.73 -66.80 7.02
C ALA A 5 -22.93 -67.85 6.18
N GLY A 6 -21.68 -67.53 5.95
CA GLY A 6 -20.69 -68.46 5.42
C GLY A 6 -19.28 -67.90 5.46
N HIS A 7 -18.51 -68.30 6.48
CA HIS A 7 -17.04 -68.19 6.60
C HIS A 7 -16.34 -69.35 5.89
N PRO A 8 -15.04 -69.52 5.95
CA PRO A 8 -13.84 -68.70 5.81
C PRO A 8 -12.83 -69.37 4.84
N PHE A 9 -11.72 -68.72 4.45
CA PHE A 9 -10.47 -69.46 4.24
C PHE A 9 -9.24 -68.60 4.39
N ALA A 10 -8.37 -69.06 5.22
CA ALA A 10 -7.04 -68.57 5.47
C ALA A 10 -6.05 -68.90 4.36
N GLY A 11 -5.05 -68.12 4.20
CA GLY A 11 -3.92 -68.40 3.31
C GLY A 11 -2.77 -67.42 3.56
N ALA A 12 -1.84 -67.87 4.37
CA ALA A 12 -0.60 -67.17 4.67
C ALA A 12 0.41 -67.32 3.52
N GLY A 13 1.25 -66.30 3.36
CA GLY A 13 2.49 -66.40 2.58
C GLY A 13 3.30 -65.10 2.61
N PRO A 14 4.52 -65.14 3.13
CA PRO A 14 5.34 -63.96 3.30
C PRO A 14 6.25 -63.76 2.09
N TYR A 15 6.14 -62.60 1.44
CA TYR A 15 7.21 -62.14 0.56
C TYR A 15 7.66 -60.77 1.01
N SER A 16 8.73 -60.77 1.80
CA SER A 16 9.55 -59.61 2.09
C SER A 16 10.30 -59.21 0.82
N LEU A 17 10.04 -58.03 0.29
CA LEU A 17 10.93 -57.37 -0.63
C LEU A 17 11.58 -56.18 0.03
N PRO A 18 12.89 -55.94 -0.12
CA PRO A 18 13.60 -54.89 0.58
C PRO A 18 13.25 -53.53 -0.02
N CYS A 19 12.88 -52.61 0.82
CA CYS A 19 12.78 -51.20 0.50
C CYS A 19 14.14 -50.68 0.05
N ARG A 20 14.26 -50.41 -1.22
CA ARG A 20 15.38 -49.70 -1.80
C ARG A 20 15.29 -48.24 -1.31
N ALA A 21 16.19 -47.85 -0.43
CA ALA A 21 16.31 -46.50 0.06
C ALA A 21 16.60 -45.53 -1.13
N ALA A 22 15.73 -44.58 -1.38
CA ALA A 22 15.98 -43.46 -2.24
C ALA A 22 16.91 -42.49 -1.51
N PRO A 23 17.87 -41.87 -2.20
CA PRO A 23 18.75 -40.87 -1.59
C PRO A 23 17.93 -39.63 -1.22
N PRO A 24 18.28 -38.93 -0.12
CA PRO A 24 17.62 -37.68 0.22
C PRO A 24 17.89 -36.64 -0.85
N ALA A 25 16.84 -36.13 -1.46
CA ALA A 25 16.92 -34.97 -2.31
C ALA A 25 17.50 -33.80 -1.50
N ALA A 26 18.63 -33.29 -1.92
CA ALA A 26 19.21 -32.08 -1.37
C ALA A 26 18.26 -30.93 -1.63
N CYS A 27 17.56 -30.52 -0.59
CA CYS A 27 16.84 -29.25 -0.56
C CYS A 27 17.87 -28.13 -0.36
N ASN A 28 18.52 -27.73 -1.44
CA ASN A 28 19.20 -26.44 -1.48
C ASN A 28 18.12 -25.37 -1.70
N GLY A 29 17.52 -24.96 -0.63
CA GLY A 29 16.70 -23.79 -0.55
C GLY A 29 17.38 -22.78 0.35
N ASP A 30 18.41 -22.12 -0.17
CA ASP A 30 18.92 -20.89 0.43
C ASP A 30 17.86 -19.80 0.28
N MET A 31 16.80 -19.90 1.08
CA MET A 31 16.02 -18.73 1.41
C MET A 31 16.72 -18.02 2.54
N ASN A 32 17.71 -17.21 2.17
CA ASN A 32 18.25 -16.18 3.04
C ASN A 32 17.19 -15.10 3.21
N THR A 33 16.12 -15.43 3.91
CA THR A 33 15.20 -14.47 4.48
C THR A 33 15.87 -13.92 5.72
N GLU A 34 16.75 -12.95 5.54
CA GLU A 34 17.22 -12.15 6.66
C GLU A 34 15.98 -11.64 7.40
N PRO A 35 15.89 -11.84 8.71
CA PRO A 35 14.81 -11.26 9.51
C PRO A 35 14.93 -9.74 9.35
N GLN A 36 13.97 -9.12 8.67
CA GLN A 36 13.89 -7.68 8.57
C GLN A 36 13.70 -7.13 9.98
N THR A 37 14.82 -6.80 10.59
CA THR A 37 14.89 -6.24 11.92
C THR A 37 14.09 -4.94 11.91
N ARG A 38 13.05 -4.86 12.74
CA ARG A 38 12.27 -3.63 12.96
C ARG A 38 13.15 -2.62 13.70
N GLN A 39 14.14 -2.07 13.02
CA GLN A 39 14.87 -0.93 13.55
C GLN A 39 14.10 0.33 13.15
N PRO A 40 13.83 1.24 14.11
CA PRO A 40 13.31 2.55 13.77
C PRO A 40 14.33 3.25 12.86
N PRO A 41 13.86 4.03 11.88
CA PRO A 41 14.76 4.78 11.01
C PRO A 41 15.60 5.73 11.87
N ARG A 42 16.87 5.90 11.50
CA ARG A 42 17.78 6.82 12.18
C ARG A 42 17.37 8.27 11.94
N LEU A 43 17.74 9.13 12.89
CA LEU A 43 17.57 10.57 12.74
C LEU A 43 18.27 11.09 11.49
N GLY A 44 17.67 12.05 10.81
CA GLY A 44 18.23 12.70 9.64
C GLY A 44 17.28 12.80 8.46
N ARG A 45 17.81 13.28 7.34
CA ARG A 45 17.05 13.57 6.14
C ARG A 45 17.07 12.40 5.17
N TYR A 46 15.88 12.09 4.67
CA TYR A 46 15.64 11.04 3.67
C TYR A 46 14.88 11.62 2.49
N GLU A 47 15.17 11.12 1.31
CA GLU A 47 14.38 11.40 0.10
C GLU A 47 13.49 10.22 -0.25
N ILE A 48 12.29 10.52 -0.73
CA ILE A 48 11.35 9.49 -1.18
C ILE A 48 11.82 8.97 -2.54
N ASP A 49 12.09 7.68 -2.63
CA ASP A 49 12.34 6.99 -3.90
C ASP A 49 11.01 6.84 -4.64
N ALA A 50 10.76 7.75 -5.58
CA ALA A 50 9.54 7.79 -6.37
C ALA A 50 9.31 6.50 -7.18
N SER A 51 10.38 5.84 -7.62
CA SER A 51 10.31 4.62 -8.44
C SER A 51 9.88 3.39 -7.65
N ARG A 52 10.12 3.40 -6.32
CA ARG A 52 9.81 2.31 -5.39
C ARG A 52 8.70 2.68 -4.40
N SER A 53 8.05 3.80 -4.62
CA SER A 53 6.94 4.29 -3.79
C SER A 53 5.66 4.37 -4.61
N ARG A 54 4.53 4.14 -3.96
CA ARG A 54 3.23 4.21 -4.64
C ARG A 54 2.14 4.67 -3.70
N VAL A 55 1.14 5.31 -4.29
CA VAL A 55 -0.14 5.58 -3.63
C VAL A 55 -1.20 4.77 -4.36
N THR A 56 -1.87 3.88 -3.65
CA THR A 56 -3.03 3.15 -4.14
C THR A 56 -4.29 3.70 -3.51
N PHE A 57 -5.39 3.65 -4.22
CA PHE A 57 -6.67 4.04 -3.66
C PHE A 57 -7.75 3.00 -3.93
N ARG A 58 -8.73 2.98 -3.05
CA ARG A 58 -9.99 2.27 -3.22
C ARG A 58 -11.14 3.25 -3.06
N THR A 59 -12.12 3.13 -3.93
CA THR A 59 -13.35 3.90 -3.85
C THR A 59 -14.50 3.07 -4.39
N ARG A 60 -15.72 3.59 -4.32
CA ARG A 60 -16.90 2.96 -4.89
C ARG A 60 -17.56 3.90 -5.88
N HIS A 61 -18.08 3.40 -6.98
CA HIS A 61 -18.84 4.17 -7.96
C HIS A 61 -20.26 3.63 -8.10
N MET A 62 -21.11 4.31 -8.90
CA MET A 62 -22.51 3.93 -9.14
C MET A 62 -23.27 3.72 -7.83
N PHE A 63 -23.40 4.80 -7.05
CA PHE A 63 -24.10 4.79 -5.75
C PHE A 63 -23.56 3.75 -4.75
N GLY A 64 -22.26 3.41 -4.85
CA GLY A 64 -21.60 2.47 -3.94
C GLY A 64 -21.60 1.01 -4.39
N LEU A 65 -22.15 0.68 -5.55
CA LEU A 65 -22.29 -0.70 -6.02
C LEU A 65 -20.99 -1.28 -6.61
N GLY A 66 -20.17 -0.46 -7.30
CA GLY A 66 -18.98 -0.93 -7.98
C GLY A 66 -17.68 -0.52 -7.28
N PRO A 67 -16.82 -1.46 -6.86
CA PRO A 67 -15.49 -1.10 -6.35
C PRO A 67 -14.58 -0.63 -7.48
N VAL A 68 -13.83 0.44 -7.22
CA VAL A 68 -12.78 0.94 -8.11
C VAL A 68 -11.48 0.98 -7.33
N ARG A 69 -10.42 0.53 -7.95
CA ARG A 69 -9.05 0.64 -7.46
C ARG A 69 -8.23 1.38 -8.51
N GLY A 70 -7.21 2.06 -8.03
CA GLY A 70 -6.28 2.73 -8.91
C GLY A 70 -5.05 3.20 -8.14
N THR A 71 -4.21 3.91 -8.84
CA THR A 71 -2.91 4.37 -8.34
C THR A 71 -2.65 5.81 -8.71
N PHE A 72 -1.76 6.43 -7.93
CA PHE A 72 -1.03 7.64 -8.26
C PHE A 72 0.46 7.38 -8.10
N ALA A 73 1.29 8.02 -8.90
CA ALA A 73 2.73 8.03 -8.72
C ALA A 73 3.14 9.18 -7.79
N ILE A 74 4.08 8.92 -6.90
CA ILE A 74 4.77 9.97 -6.16
C ILE A 74 5.80 10.58 -7.11
N ARG A 75 5.85 11.91 -7.17
CA ARG A 75 6.79 12.66 -7.99
C ARG A 75 8.10 12.90 -7.25
N SER A 76 7.98 13.36 -6.01
CA SER A 76 9.11 13.67 -5.14
C SER A 76 8.64 13.76 -3.69
N GLY A 77 9.57 13.82 -2.75
CA GLY A 77 9.29 14.10 -1.36
C GLY A 77 10.48 13.91 -0.46
N SER A 78 10.35 14.37 0.77
CA SER A 78 11.37 14.23 1.81
C SER A 78 10.74 13.91 3.15
N VAL A 79 11.51 13.23 3.98
CA VAL A 79 11.18 12.92 5.38
C VAL A 79 12.40 13.31 6.21
N ASP A 80 12.23 14.28 7.09
CA ASP A 80 13.22 14.70 8.07
C ASP A 80 12.82 14.09 9.41
N ILE A 81 13.60 13.12 9.89
CA ILE A 81 13.35 12.45 11.19
C ILE A 81 14.16 13.14 12.26
N ALA A 82 13.47 13.67 13.24
CA ALA A 82 14.04 14.42 14.37
C ALA A 82 13.74 13.74 15.71
N GLU A 83 14.39 14.20 16.76
CA GLU A 83 14.11 13.86 18.14
C GLU A 83 13.88 15.15 18.94
N PRO A 84 12.70 15.33 19.56
CA PRO A 84 11.59 14.37 19.61
C PRO A 84 10.94 14.14 18.24
N LEU A 85 10.32 12.98 18.06
CA LEU A 85 9.70 12.58 16.80
C LEU A 85 8.64 13.58 16.27
N ALA A 86 8.02 14.34 17.19
CA ALA A 86 7.06 15.39 16.85
C ALA A 86 7.68 16.54 16.03
N ASP A 87 8.99 16.72 16.06
CA ASP A 87 9.70 17.73 15.28
C ASP A 87 10.07 17.24 13.88
N SER A 88 9.72 15.99 13.57
CA SER A 88 9.92 15.42 12.22
C SER A 88 9.02 16.11 11.21
N ALA A 89 9.58 16.35 10.01
CA ALA A 89 8.87 17.02 8.92
C ALA A 89 8.74 16.08 7.71
N ILE A 90 7.55 16.11 7.09
CA ILE A 90 7.25 15.26 5.94
C ILE A 90 6.64 16.11 4.83
N HIS A 91 7.19 15.96 3.64
CA HIS A 91 6.70 16.59 2.42
C HIS A 91 6.64 15.57 1.29
N ALA A 92 5.57 15.59 0.49
CA ALA A 92 5.44 14.76 -0.69
C ALA A 92 4.67 15.47 -1.81
N GLU A 93 5.08 15.21 -3.04
CA GLU A 93 4.39 15.64 -4.25
C GLU A 93 3.92 14.44 -5.04
N ILE A 94 2.67 14.48 -5.47
CA ILE A 94 2.01 13.42 -6.21
C ILE A 94 1.68 13.94 -7.61
N ASP A 95 2.03 13.17 -8.63
CA ASP A 95 1.70 13.49 -10.01
C ASP A 95 0.21 13.27 -10.26
N THR A 96 -0.52 14.36 -10.51
CA THR A 96 -1.97 14.31 -10.77
C THR A 96 -2.28 13.57 -12.08
N ALA A 97 -1.43 13.71 -13.09
CA ALA A 97 -1.60 13.08 -14.39
C ALA A 97 -1.34 11.57 -14.36
N SER A 98 -0.67 11.08 -13.32
CA SER A 98 -0.38 9.65 -13.12
C SER A 98 -1.59 8.82 -12.67
N PHE A 99 -2.73 9.46 -12.35
CA PHE A 99 -3.96 8.74 -11.99
C PHE A 99 -4.25 7.61 -12.96
N SER A 100 -4.42 6.40 -12.46
CA SER A 100 -4.73 5.24 -13.29
C SER A 100 -5.62 4.24 -12.56
N THR A 101 -6.64 3.76 -13.26
CA THR A 101 -7.50 2.66 -12.82
C THR A 101 -7.44 1.47 -13.79
N GLY A 102 -6.57 1.55 -14.81
CA GLY A 102 -6.51 0.58 -15.89
C GLY A 102 -7.66 0.68 -16.89
N THR A 103 -8.52 1.70 -16.78
CA THR A 103 -9.63 1.96 -17.72
C THR A 103 -9.42 3.31 -18.40
N PRO A 104 -8.89 3.34 -19.63
CA PRO A 104 -8.45 4.59 -20.27
C PRO A 104 -9.52 5.68 -20.35
N GLN A 105 -10.77 5.32 -20.60
CA GLN A 105 -11.87 6.29 -20.67
C GLN A 105 -12.15 6.92 -19.29
N ARG A 106 -12.15 6.14 -18.23
CA ARG A 106 -12.29 6.63 -16.85
C ARG A 106 -11.13 7.53 -16.49
N ASP A 107 -9.91 7.10 -16.78
CA ASP A 107 -8.69 7.80 -16.43
C ASP A 107 -8.65 9.17 -17.10
N ARG A 108 -8.99 9.28 -18.39
CA ARG A 108 -9.14 10.57 -19.09
C ARG A 108 -10.21 11.45 -18.43
N SER A 109 -11.36 10.86 -18.07
CA SER A 109 -12.45 11.62 -17.45
C SER A 109 -12.05 12.17 -16.09
N VAL A 110 -11.31 11.41 -15.28
CA VAL A 110 -10.86 11.85 -13.94
C VAL A 110 -9.77 12.90 -14.03
N ARG A 111 -8.85 12.80 -15.00
CA ARG A 111 -7.81 13.81 -15.22
C ARG A 111 -8.34 15.13 -15.79
N SER A 112 -9.52 15.11 -16.42
CA SER A 112 -10.08 16.29 -17.07
C SER A 112 -10.43 17.43 -16.10
N ALA A 113 -10.67 18.62 -16.63
CA ALA A 113 -11.05 19.83 -15.89
C ALA A 113 -12.29 19.64 -14.98
N ARG A 114 -13.15 18.66 -15.29
CA ARG A 114 -14.34 18.36 -14.47
C ARG A 114 -14.02 17.79 -13.09
N LEU A 115 -12.86 17.10 -12.96
CA LEU A 115 -12.48 16.42 -11.71
C LEU A 115 -11.12 16.91 -11.22
N LEU A 116 -10.03 16.31 -11.64
CA LEU A 116 -8.70 16.66 -11.11
C LEU A 116 -8.06 17.86 -11.82
N ASP A 117 -8.45 18.14 -13.07
CA ASP A 117 -7.88 19.22 -13.89
C ASP A 117 -6.35 19.14 -13.94
N ALA A 118 -5.86 17.94 -14.32
CA ALA A 118 -4.44 17.60 -14.22
C ALA A 118 -3.54 18.47 -15.09
N ASP A 119 -4.05 19.04 -16.18
CA ASP A 119 -3.31 19.95 -17.05
C ASP A 119 -3.04 21.28 -16.35
N ARG A 120 -4.00 21.80 -15.59
CA ARG A 120 -3.86 23.04 -14.81
C ARG A 120 -3.20 22.80 -13.47
N TYR A 121 -3.45 21.66 -12.83
CA TYR A 121 -2.93 21.28 -11.51
C TYR A 121 -2.15 19.97 -11.59
N PRO A 122 -0.94 20.00 -12.17
CA PRO A 122 -0.17 18.77 -12.42
C PRO A 122 0.35 18.10 -11.15
N VAL A 123 0.30 18.80 -10.00
CA VAL A 123 0.83 18.32 -8.73
C VAL A 123 -0.21 18.47 -7.62
N MET A 124 -0.45 17.39 -6.88
CA MET A 124 -1.05 17.41 -5.56
C MET A 124 0.08 17.36 -4.53
N SER A 125 -0.02 18.12 -3.45
CA SER A 125 1.05 18.15 -2.44
C SER A 125 0.54 17.82 -1.05
N PHE A 126 1.38 17.10 -0.29
CA PHE A 126 1.24 16.96 1.16
C PHE A 126 2.37 17.74 1.82
N ARG A 127 2.01 18.68 2.68
CA ARG A 127 2.95 19.61 3.34
C ARG A 127 2.68 19.67 4.83
N ASP A 128 3.64 20.23 5.56
CA ASP A 128 3.58 20.45 7.00
C ASP A 128 3.25 19.15 7.76
N GLY A 129 3.73 18.03 7.21
CA GLY A 129 3.55 16.72 7.81
C GLY A 129 4.36 16.60 9.08
N GLN A 130 3.66 16.48 10.23
CA GLN A 130 4.27 16.28 11.55
C GLN A 130 3.93 14.91 12.07
N ALA A 131 4.93 14.21 12.58
CA ALA A 131 4.71 12.92 13.23
C ALA A 131 4.11 13.14 14.64
N GLY A 132 3.14 12.29 14.99
CA GLY A 132 2.70 12.20 16.38
C GLY A 132 3.79 11.60 17.26
N ALA A 133 3.78 11.92 18.55
CA ALA A 133 4.75 11.40 19.52
C ALA A 133 4.77 9.87 19.61
N ASP A 134 3.67 9.22 19.25
CA ASP A 134 3.52 7.77 19.21
C ASP A 134 4.10 7.11 17.92
N GLY A 135 4.55 7.92 16.95
CA GLY A 135 5.03 7.47 15.65
C GLY A 135 3.96 6.79 14.77
N ARG A 136 2.70 6.79 15.19
CA ARG A 136 1.60 6.10 14.49
C ARG A 136 0.72 7.01 13.66
N THR A 137 0.91 8.30 13.79
CA THR A 137 0.10 9.30 13.09
C THR A 137 0.99 10.33 12.46
N VAL A 138 0.66 10.76 11.25
CA VAL A 138 1.24 11.93 10.61
C VAL A 138 0.12 12.87 10.23
N ARG A 139 0.17 14.10 10.73
CA ARG A 139 -0.79 15.16 10.42
C ARG A 139 -0.15 16.18 9.53
N GLY A 140 -0.87 16.63 8.51
CA GLY A 140 -0.39 17.63 7.58
C GLY A 140 -1.51 18.14 6.68
N THR A 141 -1.15 18.97 5.73
CA THR A 141 -2.08 19.57 4.76
C THR A 141 -1.93 18.88 3.42
N LEU A 142 -2.99 18.23 2.96
CA LEU A 142 -3.11 17.75 1.58
C LEU A 142 -3.73 18.87 0.74
N THR A 143 -3.09 19.20 -0.37
CA THR A 143 -3.61 20.16 -1.35
C THR A 143 -3.93 19.43 -2.65
N VAL A 144 -5.19 19.52 -3.07
CA VAL A 144 -5.66 19.01 -4.36
C VAL A 144 -6.23 20.19 -5.13
N ARG A 145 -5.73 20.40 -6.36
CA ARG A 145 -5.97 21.63 -7.13
C ARG A 145 -5.49 22.85 -6.32
N GLU A 146 -6.40 23.72 -5.90
CA GLU A 146 -6.10 24.95 -5.11
C GLU A 146 -6.57 24.81 -3.64
N VAL A 147 -7.18 23.68 -3.28
CA VAL A 147 -7.81 23.53 -1.97
C VAL A 147 -6.94 22.68 -1.06
N GLY A 148 -6.43 23.29 0.00
CA GLY A 148 -5.73 22.62 1.09
C GLY A 148 -6.70 22.19 2.20
N ARG A 149 -6.52 20.97 2.72
CA ARG A 149 -7.27 20.45 3.87
C ARG A 149 -6.36 19.67 4.81
N PRO A 150 -6.57 19.78 6.11
CA PRO A 150 -5.84 18.96 7.06
C PRO A 150 -6.24 17.50 6.89
N VAL A 151 -5.25 16.62 6.87
CA VAL A 151 -5.45 15.18 6.83
C VAL A 151 -4.58 14.51 7.89
N SER A 152 -5.02 13.34 8.36
CA SER A 152 -4.30 12.53 9.33
C SER A 152 -4.06 11.15 8.74
N LEU A 153 -2.80 10.82 8.49
CA LEU A 153 -2.38 9.51 8.03
C LEU A 153 -2.14 8.61 9.23
N SER A 154 -2.67 7.39 9.18
CA SER A 154 -2.30 6.33 10.11
C SER A 154 -1.09 5.61 9.56
N ILE A 155 0.01 5.61 10.31
CA ILE A 155 1.25 4.91 9.95
C ILE A 155 1.16 3.47 10.41
N GLY A 156 1.39 2.57 9.49
CA GLY A 156 1.40 1.13 9.75
C GLY A 156 2.81 0.62 10.05
N GLN A 157 3.30 -0.26 9.19
CA GLN A 157 4.62 -0.85 9.36
C GLN A 157 5.71 0.11 8.85
N VAL A 158 6.78 0.23 9.65
CA VAL A 158 8.02 0.90 9.25
C VAL A 158 9.14 -0.14 9.38
N THR A 159 9.86 -0.40 8.30
CA THR A 159 10.96 -1.37 8.26
C THR A 159 12.11 -0.78 7.47
N GLY A 160 13.32 -1.01 7.93
CA GLY A 160 14.47 -0.47 7.22
C GLY A 160 15.80 -0.80 7.87
N ASP A 161 16.81 -0.17 7.33
CA ASP A 161 18.21 -0.25 7.74
C ASP A 161 18.76 1.16 8.02
N GLU A 162 20.08 1.27 8.15
CA GLU A 162 20.76 2.54 8.42
C GLU A 162 20.66 3.57 7.29
N ARG A 163 20.42 3.12 6.06
CA ARG A 163 20.43 3.94 4.85
C ARG A 163 19.07 4.14 4.23
N SER A 164 18.13 3.27 4.51
CA SER A 164 16.81 3.34 3.90
C SER A 164 15.72 2.72 4.79
N PHE A 165 14.49 3.18 4.62
CA PHE A 165 13.34 2.55 5.23
C PHE A 165 12.14 2.54 4.29
N THR A 166 11.22 1.63 4.54
CA THR A 166 9.91 1.58 3.90
C THR A 166 8.85 1.80 4.97
N ALA A 167 7.93 2.71 4.70
CA ALA A 167 6.79 2.98 5.56
C ALA A 167 5.50 2.73 4.81
N SER A 168 4.52 2.13 5.49
CA SER A 168 3.15 2.05 5.01
C SER A 168 2.27 3.05 5.74
N GLY A 169 1.26 3.56 5.06
CA GLY A 169 0.31 4.49 5.67
C GLY A 169 -1.06 4.38 5.02
N THR A 170 -2.08 4.80 5.76
CA THR A 170 -3.46 4.84 5.26
C THR A 170 -4.13 6.15 5.64
N VAL A 171 -4.99 6.64 4.76
CA VAL A 171 -5.84 7.80 5.02
C VAL A 171 -7.11 7.71 4.23
N ARG A 172 -8.21 8.18 4.79
CA ARG A 172 -9.49 8.34 4.10
C ARG A 172 -9.70 9.82 3.75
N VAL A 173 -10.03 10.07 2.49
CA VAL A 173 -10.19 11.41 1.94
C VAL A 173 -11.59 11.56 1.36
N ASP A 174 -12.29 12.64 1.69
CA ASP A 174 -13.50 13.08 1.01
C ASP A 174 -13.13 14.05 -0.12
N ARG A 175 -13.25 13.61 -1.38
CA ARG A 175 -12.88 14.46 -2.53
C ARG A 175 -13.69 15.76 -2.62
N THR A 176 -14.89 15.77 -2.03
CA THR A 176 -15.76 16.95 -2.11
C THR A 176 -15.26 18.11 -1.26
N GLU A 177 -14.50 17.83 -0.20
CA GLU A 177 -13.84 18.85 0.62
C GLU A 177 -12.74 19.61 -0.15
N PHE A 178 -12.21 18.99 -1.21
CA PHE A 178 -11.21 19.58 -2.11
C PHE A 178 -11.83 20.24 -3.34
N GLY A 179 -13.15 20.48 -3.33
CA GLY A 179 -13.83 21.09 -4.48
C GLY A 179 -14.02 20.16 -5.68
N VAL A 180 -13.65 18.88 -5.57
CA VAL A 180 -13.86 17.88 -6.62
C VAL A 180 -15.26 17.29 -6.49
N THR A 181 -16.27 18.06 -6.88
CA THR A 181 -17.70 17.77 -6.62
C THR A 181 -18.45 17.15 -7.80
N ALA A 182 -17.84 17.14 -9.01
CA ALA A 182 -18.50 16.62 -10.20
C ALA A 182 -18.82 15.13 -10.10
N MET A 183 -19.76 14.66 -10.93
CA MET A 183 -20.17 13.27 -11.06
C MET A 183 -20.67 12.65 -9.72
N ARG A 184 -21.45 13.41 -8.95
CA ARG A 184 -22.09 12.91 -7.71
C ARG A 184 -22.90 11.66 -8.00
N GLY A 185 -22.80 10.65 -7.13
CA GLY A 185 -23.43 9.34 -7.30
C GLY A 185 -22.71 8.40 -8.28
N LEU A 186 -22.07 8.93 -9.31
CA LEU A 186 -21.30 8.12 -10.28
C LEU A 186 -19.86 7.92 -9.83
N ALA A 187 -19.16 8.97 -9.39
CA ALA A 187 -17.81 8.86 -8.82
C ALA A 187 -17.91 8.83 -7.28
N GLY A 188 -17.17 7.93 -6.67
CA GLY A 188 -17.15 7.76 -5.22
C GLY A 188 -16.75 9.04 -4.49
N ARG A 189 -17.41 9.32 -3.39
CA ARG A 189 -17.15 10.48 -2.53
C ARG A 189 -15.87 10.29 -1.72
N TYR A 190 -15.72 9.12 -1.11
CA TYR A 190 -14.58 8.78 -0.26
C TYR A 190 -13.56 7.95 -1.01
N LEU A 191 -12.30 8.27 -0.80
CA LEU A 191 -11.16 7.49 -1.27
C LEU A 191 -10.40 6.97 -0.04
N ASP A 192 -10.27 5.65 0.07
CA ASP A 192 -9.38 5.02 1.04
C ASP A 192 -8.01 4.86 0.36
N LEU A 193 -7.05 5.66 0.80
CA LEU A 193 -5.69 5.68 0.26
C LEU A 193 -4.79 4.77 1.09
N THR A 194 -3.95 4.02 0.41
CA THR A 194 -2.85 3.26 1.01
C THR A 194 -1.56 3.69 0.36
N LEU A 195 -0.60 4.06 1.19
CA LEU A 195 0.71 4.52 0.77
C LEU A 195 1.75 3.45 1.12
N GLU A 196 2.65 3.20 0.21
CA GLU A 196 3.88 2.45 0.42
C GLU A 196 5.03 3.34 -0.04
N VAL A 197 5.84 3.79 0.89
CA VAL A 197 6.86 4.81 0.63
C VAL A 197 8.21 4.25 1.04
N ARG A 198 9.15 4.20 0.07
CA ARG A 198 10.55 3.91 0.33
C ARG A 198 11.32 5.21 0.43
N CYS A 199 12.05 5.36 1.53
CA CYS A 199 12.87 6.53 1.81
C CYS A 199 14.34 6.12 1.84
N VAL A 200 15.19 6.90 1.23
CA VAL A 200 16.65 6.67 1.15
C VAL A 200 17.36 7.86 1.77
N ARG A 201 18.33 7.59 2.62
CA ARG A 201 19.13 8.63 3.28
C ARG A 201 19.96 9.39 2.26
N ARG A 202 19.96 10.69 2.38
CA ARG A 202 20.76 11.59 1.56
C ARG A 202 22.19 11.72 2.10
#